data_8c2deae00ee0b0d79907677d9f2d7633
#
_entry.id   8c2deae00ee0b0d79907677d9f2d7633
#
_cell.length_a   1.000
_cell.length_b   1.000
_cell.length_c   1.000
_cell.angle_alpha   90.00
_cell.angle_beta   90.00
_cell.angle_gamma   90.00
#
_symmetry.space_group_name_H-M   'P 1'
#
loop_
_entity.id
_entity.type
_entity.pdbx_description
1 polymer ?
#
loop_
_entity_poly.entity_id
_entity_poly.type
_entity_poly.pdbx_seq_one_letter_code
_entity_poly.pdbx_strand_id
1 'polypeptide(L)'
;MSRGYITSAFAGALLLGLTTTSLAATGEFDDMCAMGLATEQKVETDCSVNATYKDKTYCFGNEAAKEQFMKDPEANLAKAQKYYEEHKG
;
A
#
# COMPACT_ATOMS: atom_id res chain seq x y z
N MET A 1 -33.91 8.72 -31.05
CA MET A 1 -33.62 8.58 -30.74
C MET A 1 -32.73 8.52 -30.47
N SER A 2 -32.74 8.61 -30.56
CA SER A 2 -31.95 8.46 -30.14
C SER A 2 -31.20 8.32 -29.55
N ARG A 3 -31.31 8.31 -29.50
CA ARG A 3 -30.72 8.21 -28.73
C ARG A 3 -29.83 7.73 -28.13
N GLY A 4 -29.94 7.53 -28.29
CA GLY A 4 -29.39 7.09 -27.66
C GLY A 4 -28.26 6.93 -27.28
N TYR A 5 -28.37 7.18 -27.59
CA TYR A 5 -27.57 7.10 -27.26
C TYR A 5 -26.57 7.14 -26.55
N ILE A 6 -26.77 7.48 -26.61
CA ILE A 6 -26.10 7.62 -26.01
C ILE A 6 -25.16 7.25 -25.36
N THR A 7 -25.36 7.15 -25.46
CA THR A 7 -24.68 6.76 -24.79
C THR A 7 -23.60 6.41 -24.35
N SER A 8 -23.71 6.48 -24.64
CA SER A 8 -22.88 6.06 -24.25
C SER A 8 -21.87 5.93 -23.79
N ALA A 9 -21.90 6.23 -23.94
CA ALA A 9 -21.09 6.09 -23.54
C ALA A 9 -20.31 5.93 -22.85
N PHE A 10 -20.52 6.09 -22.66
CA PHE A 10 -19.93 5.84 -21.95
C PHE A 10 -19.07 5.51 -21.55
N ALA A 11 -19.27 5.69 -21.71
CA ALA A 11 -18.65 5.33 -21.33
C ALA A 11 -17.74 5.11 -21.00
N GLY A 12 -17.74 5.18 -21.20
CA GLY A 12 -17.13 4.93 -20.99
C GLY A 12 -16.22 4.98 -20.44
N ALA A 13 -16.26 5.30 -20.47
CA ALA A 13 -15.66 5.25 -19.98
C ALA A 13 -14.97 5.15 -19.31
N LEU A 14 -15.10 5.29 -19.34
CA LEU A 14 -14.68 5.07 -18.64
C LEU A 14 -13.88 4.78 -18.22
N LEU A 15 -13.96 4.99 -18.39
CA LEU A 15 -13.39 4.64 -17.93
C LEU A 15 -12.53 4.42 -17.59
N LEU A 16 -12.52 4.79 -17.71
CA LEU A 16 -11.84 4.52 -17.31
C LEU A 16 -10.99 4.28 -16.80
N GLY A 17 -10.86 4.38 -16.85
CA GLY A 17 -10.37 4.17 -16.33
C GLY A 17 -9.65 4.00 -15.67
N LEU A 18 -9.64 4.18 -15.69
CA LEU A 18 -9.18 3.94 -14.95
C LEU A 18 -8.32 3.51 -14.53
N THR A 19 -8.25 3.63 -14.74
CA THR A 19 -7.63 3.23 -14.25
C THR A 19 -6.78 2.95 -13.70
N THR A 20 -6.63 3.11 -13.74
CA THR A 20 -6.06 2.88 -12.95
C THR A 20 -5.47 2.31 -12.36
N THR A 21 -5.57 2.38 -12.33
CA THR A 21 -5.11 1.97 -11.72
C THR A 21 -4.44 1.10 -11.35
N SER A 22 -4.54 0.78 -11.65
CA SER A 22 -3.80 -0.13 -11.27
C SER A 22 -2.56 0.01 -10.86
N LEU A 23 -2.35 0.61 -10.54
CA LEU A 23 -1.16 0.78 -10.26
C LEU A 23 -0.69 0.07 -9.18
N ALA A 24 0.47 -0.26 -9.14
CA ALA A 24 1.14 -0.84 -8.05
C ALA A 24 0.88 -0.04 -6.85
N ALA A 25 0.52 -0.66 -5.79
CA ALA A 25 0.33 0.05 -4.56
C ALA A 25 1.66 0.60 -4.12
N THR A 26 1.70 1.88 -3.79
CA THR A 26 2.87 2.41 -3.15
C THR A 26 2.56 2.47 -1.69
N GLY A 27 3.46 1.95 -0.89
CA GLY A 27 3.26 1.90 0.54
C GLY A 27 4.07 2.93 1.28
N GLU A 28 3.79 3.04 2.56
CA GLU A 28 4.57 3.91 3.42
C GLU A 28 6.00 3.39 3.49
N PHE A 29 6.93 4.23 3.90
CA PHE A 29 8.35 3.86 4.07
C PHE A 29 8.99 3.44 2.75
N ASP A 30 8.61 4.05 1.63
CA ASP A 30 9.18 3.73 0.31
C ASP A 30 9.07 2.24 0.00
N ASP A 31 7.93 1.64 0.33
CA ASP A 31 7.64 0.22 0.09
C ASP A 31 8.54 -0.73 0.86
N MET A 32 9.22 -0.25 1.90
CA MET A 32 9.98 -1.15 2.73
C MET A 32 9.06 -1.94 3.64
N CYS A 33 9.50 -3.13 4.04
CA CYS A 33 8.74 -3.98 4.93
C CYS A 33 8.54 -3.27 6.28
N ALA A 34 7.29 -2.99 6.62
CA ALA A 34 7.01 -2.27 7.85
C ALA A 34 7.46 -3.06 9.08
N MET A 35 7.27 -4.39 9.07
CA MET A 35 7.70 -5.20 10.19
C MET A 35 9.23 -5.26 10.26
N GLY A 36 9.88 -5.26 9.09
CA GLY A 36 11.34 -5.21 9.07
C GLY A 36 11.84 -3.95 9.76
N LEU A 37 11.25 -2.80 9.42
CA LEU A 37 11.65 -1.55 10.06
C LEU A 37 11.38 -1.59 11.56
N ALA A 38 10.28 -2.20 11.98
CA ALA A 38 9.98 -2.32 13.39
C ALA A 38 11.03 -3.15 14.14
N THR A 39 11.73 -4.02 13.42
CA THR A 39 12.81 -4.82 14.00
C THR A 39 14.19 -4.31 13.59
N GLU A 40 14.23 -3.06 13.10
CA GLU A 40 15.48 -2.36 12.76
C GLU A 40 16.21 -2.99 11.58
N GLN A 41 15.44 -3.37 10.56
CA GLN A 41 15.98 -3.91 9.33
C GLN A 41 15.35 -3.19 8.14
N LYS A 42 16.15 -2.93 7.13
CA LYS A 42 15.65 -2.34 5.89
C LYS A 42 15.46 -3.47 4.89
N VAL A 43 14.22 -3.83 4.65
CA VAL A 43 13.88 -4.89 3.70
C VAL A 43 13.00 -4.27 2.62
N GLU A 44 13.50 -4.25 1.40
CA GLU A 44 12.74 -3.72 0.29
C GLU A 44 11.71 -4.73 -0.16
N THR A 45 10.55 -4.26 -0.59
CA THR A 45 9.49 -5.15 -1.05
C THR A 45 8.93 -4.62 -2.35
N ASP A 46 8.16 -5.45 -3.04
CA ASP A 46 7.40 -5.00 -4.18
C ASP A 46 5.96 -4.65 -3.79
N CYS A 47 5.67 -4.68 -2.50
CA CYS A 47 4.38 -4.34 -1.92
C CYS A 47 3.25 -5.25 -2.37
N SER A 48 3.56 -6.44 -2.87
CA SER A 48 2.53 -7.40 -3.23
C SER A 48 1.84 -7.94 -1.98
N VAL A 49 2.56 -8.00 -0.84
CA VAL A 49 1.95 -8.32 0.44
C VAL A 49 1.82 -7.01 1.19
N ASN A 50 0.60 -6.62 1.49
CA ASN A 50 0.38 -5.32 2.11
C ASN A 50 -0.88 -5.36 2.97
N ALA A 51 -1.04 -4.31 3.76
CA ALA A 51 -2.25 -4.14 4.58
C ALA A 51 -2.50 -2.66 4.75
N THR A 52 -3.76 -2.32 4.89
CA THR A 52 -4.16 -0.95 5.14
C THR A 52 -4.44 -0.80 6.63
N TYR A 53 -3.87 0.24 7.23
CA TYR A 53 -4.08 0.55 8.63
C TYR A 53 -4.21 2.06 8.75
N LYS A 54 -5.35 2.51 9.28
CA LYS A 54 -5.66 3.93 9.43
C LYS A 54 -5.47 4.69 8.11
N ASP A 55 -6.04 4.11 7.07
CA ASP A 55 -6.07 4.70 5.72
C ASP A 55 -4.71 4.81 5.05
N LYS A 56 -3.72 4.11 5.55
CA LYS A 56 -2.40 4.08 4.91
C LYS A 56 -2.04 2.65 4.60
N THR A 57 -1.31 2.46 3.52
CA THR A 57 -0.90 1.14 3.07
C THR A 57 0.52 0.87 3.52
N TYR A 58 0.72 -0.30 4.11
CA TYR A 58 2.04 -0.73 4.58
C TYR A 58 2.41 -2.01 3.86
N CYS A 59 3.67 -2.10 3.44
CA CYS A 59 4.15 -3.23 2.66
C CYS A 59 4.90 -4.20 3.56
N PHE A 60 4.94 -5.46 3.16
CA PHE A 60 5.61 -6.50 3.94
C PHE A 60 6.35 -7.43 3.01
N GLY A 61 7.41 -8.03 3.50
CA GLY A 61 8.20 -8.95 2.70
C GLY A 61 7.54 -10.30 2.52
N ASN A 62 6.65 -10.68 3.45
CA ASN A 62 5.93 -11.95 3.37
C ASN A 62 4.72 -11.89 4.30
N GLU A 63 3.89 -12.93 4.22
CA GLU A 63 2.66 -12.97 5.00
C GLU A 63 2.93 -13.05 6.50
N ALA A 64 3.98 -13.74 6.90
CA ALA A 64 4.29 -13.86 8.33
C ALA A 64 4.61 -12.50 8.93
N ALA A 65 5.34 -11.67 8.18
CA ALA A 65 5.66 -10.33 8.63
C ALA A 65 4.40 -9.47 8.77
N LYS A 66 3.49 -9.61 7.81
CA LYS A 66 2.22 -8.89 7.87
C LYS A 66 1.42 -9.30 9.09
N GLU A 67 1.31 -10.60 9.34
CA GLU A 67 0.56 -11.09 10.49
C GLU A 67 1.16 -10.59 11.79
N GLN A 68 2.48 -10.63 11.89
CA GLN A 68 3.13 -10.17 13.09
C GLN A 68 2.93 -8.69 13.33
N PHE A 69 3.02 -7.89 12.27
CA PHE A 69 2.79 -6.47 12.38
C PHE A 69 1.38 -6.19 12.89
N MET A 70 0.39 -6.89 12.35
CA MET A 70 -1.00 -6.62 12.65
C MET A 70 -1.44 -7.14 14.03
N LYS A 71 -0.59 -7.89 14.70
CA LYS A 71 -0.89 -8.28 16.08
C LYS A 71 -0.84 -7.09 17.03
N ASP A 72 0.01 -6.11 16.73
CA ASP A 72 0.09 -4.90 17.54
C ASP A 72 0.54 -3.76 16.64
N PRO A 73 -0.35 -3.33 15.75
CA PRO A 73 0.06 -2.37 14.72
C PRO A 73 0.50 -1.03 15.29
N GLU A 74 -0.10 -0.58 16.40
CA GLU A 74 0.30 0.72 16.95
C GLU A 74 1.74 0.70 17.42
N ALA A 75 2.12 -0.32 18.19
CA ALA A 75 3.48 -0.40 18.69
C ALA A 75 4.47 -0.65 17.58
N ASN A 76 4.13 -1.54 16.66
CA ASN A 76 5.03 -1.86 15.55
C ASN A 76 5.21 -0.66 14.64
N LEU A 77 4.13 0.09 14.40
CA LEU A 77 4.22 1.27 13.56
C LEU A 77 5.12 2.33 14.20
N ALA A 78 4.99 2.53 15.51
CA ALA A 78 5.82 3.50 16.20
C ALA A 78 7.31 3.13 16.07
N LYS A 79 7.62 1.86 16.23
CA LYS A 79 9.00 1.40 16.08
C LYS A 79 9.51 1.57 14.65
N ALA A 80 8.66 1.23 13.68
CA ALA A 80 9.03 1.35 12.29
C ALA A 80 9.29 2.80 11.90
N GLN A 81 8.41 3.70 12.35
CA GLN A 81 8.58 5.12 12.03
C GLN A 81 9.86 5.67 12.63
N LYS A 82 10.15 5.31 13.86
CA LYS A 82 11.36 5.79 14.51
C LYS A 82 12.61 5.34 13.76
N TYR A 83 12.67 4.06 13.43
CA TYR A 83 13.82 3.54 12.72
C TYR A 83 13.95 4.15 11.34
N TYR A 84 12.83 4.28 10.64
CA TYR A 84 12.84 4.84 9.29
C TYR A 84 13.32 6.29 9.32
N GLU A 85 12.83 7.09 10.27
CA GLU A 85 13.24 8.49 10.36
C GLU A 85 14.73 8.64 10.68
N GLU A 86 15.25 7.72 11.47
CA GLU A 86 16.66 7.77 11.84
C GLU A 86 17.59 7.29 10.72
N HIS A 87 17.08 6.47 9.81
CA HIS A 87 17.93 5.81 8.82
C HIS A 87 17.54 6.06 7.37
N LYS A 88 16.56 6.91 7.14
CA LYS A 88 16.22 7.24 5.75
C LYS A 88 17.26 8.21 5.25
N GLY A 89 17.73 8.05 4.18
CA GLY A 89 18.66 9.04 3.78
C GLY A 89 19.78 8.68 3.11
#